data_371d21d10501dab31ec7be052fca15b9
#
_entry.id   371d21d10501dab31ec7be052fca15b9
#
_cell.length_a   1.000
_cell.length_b   1.000
_cell.length_c   1.000
_cell.angle_alpha   90.00
_cell.angle_beta   90.00
_cell.angle_gamma   90.00
#
_symmetry.space_group_name_H-M   'P 1'
#
loop_
_entity.id
_entity.type
_entity.pdbx_description
1 polymer ?
#
loop_
_entity_poly.entity_id
_entity_poly.type
_entity_poly.pdbx_seq_one_letter_code
_entity_poly.pdbx_strand_id
1 'polypeptide(L)'
;MKVFIDPPNSLILFDLVERFGHEPLSSMAAIQNKIDNVEVDMPPMNLTLEDVIKGLKYAGVEVPSGVRGRLSLWGPMIEEADAAIIMLDPPFNFGCVGCERSNEMVKYLIKRRGIPSISVNYPNNEEEAKATVGQIKEFLEGLK
;
A
#
# COMPACT_ATOMS: atom_id res chain seq x y z
N MET A 1 11.55 11.00 -5.73
CA MET A 1 11.67 9.91 -4.72
C MET A 1 10.55 8.91 -4.95
N LYS A 2 10.75 7.65 -4.55
CA LYS A 2 9.74 6.59 -4.59
C LYS A 2 8.89 6.64 -3.32
N VAL A 3 7.58 6.82 -3.46
CA VAL A 3 6.66 7.00 -2.33
C VAL A 3 5.67 5.84 -2.28
N PHE A 4 5.74 5.01 -1.24
CA PHE A 4 4.76 3.97 -1.03
C PHE A 4 3.44 4.57 -0.53
N ILE A 5 2.33 4.14 -1.10
CA ILE A 5 0.99 4.59 -0.71
C ILE A 5 0.21 3.46 -0.06
N ASP A 6 -0.46 3.74 1.06
CA ASP A 6 -1.36 2.82 1.75
C ASP A 6 -2.73 3.47 1.96
N PRO A 7 -3.80 2.94 1.37
CA PRO A 7 -3.90 1.66 0.64
C PRO A 7 -3.22 1.71 -0.75
N PRO A 8 -2.53 0.62 -1.12
CA PRO A 8 -1.69 0.60 -2.34
C PRO A 8 -2.46 0.58 -3.66
N ASN A 9 -3.78 0.63 -3.62
CA ASN A 9 -4.68 0.74 -4.76
C ASN A 9 -5.42 2.10 -4.82
N SER A 10 -5.02 3.07 -4.02
CA SER A 10 -5.64 4.39 -3.99
C SER A 10 -5.25 5.22 -5.22
N LEU A 11 -6.21 5.49 -6.11
CA LEU A 11 -5.99 6.36 -7.27
C LEU A 11 -5.73 7.82 -6.87
N ILE A 12 -6.36 8.27 -5.78
CA ILE A 12 -6.20 9.64 -5.29
C ILE A 12 -4.78 9.85 -4.76
N LEU A 13 -4.28 8.93 -3.93
CA LEU A 13 -2.90 9.02 -3.43
C LEU A 13 -1.88 8.89 -4.56
N PHE A 14 -2.15 8.01 -5.52
CA PHE A 14 -1.31 7.85 -6.71
C PHE A 14 -1.17 9.16 -7.47
N ASP A 15 -2.30 9.78 -7.84
CA ASP A 15 -2.35 11.04 -8.58
C ASP A 15 -1.68 12.20 -7.80
N LEU A 16 -1.89 12.28 -6.49
CA LEU A 16 -1.23 13.29 -5.67
C LEU A 16 0.29 13.14 -5.68
N VAL A 17 0.81 11.93 -5.49
CA VAL A 17 2.25 11.67 -5.51
C VAL A 17 2.88 12.07 -6.84
N GLU A 18 2.25 11.69 -7.97
CA GLU A 18 2.71 12.08 -9.31
C GLU A 18 2.69 13.59 -9.52
N ARG A 19 1.61 14.27 -9.13
CA ARG A 19 1.46 15.73 -9.29
C ARG A 19 2.54 16.52 -8.56
N PHE A 20 3.05 16.01 -7.46
CA PHE A 20 4.14 16.64 -6.72
C PHE A 20 5.54 16.16 -7.13
N GLY A 21 5.64 15.45 -8.28
CA GLY A 21 6.92 15.10 -8.90
C GLY A 21 7.63 13.90 -8.29
N HIS A 22 6.90 13.02 -7.60
CA HIS A 22 7.41 11.78 -7.04
C HIS A 22 6.87 10.56 -7.79
N GLU A 23 7.48 9.39 -7.59
CA GLU A 23 7.08 8.12 -8.17
C GLU A 23 6.22 7.33 -7.15
N PRO A 24 4.91 7.12 -7.43
CA PRO A 24 4.07 6.35 -6.52
C PRO A 24 4.34 4.85 -6.67
N LEU A 25 4.64 4.20 -5.55
CA LEU A 25 4.69 2.74 -5.47
C LEU A 25 3.32 2.20 -5.08
N SER A 26 2.63 1.63 -6.05
CA SER A 26 1.26 1.12 -5.91
C SER A 26 1.12 -0.29 -6.48
N SER A 27 0.08 -1.01 -6.05
CA SER A 27 -0.20 -2.35 -6.58
C SER A 27 -0.75 -2.36 -8.01
N MET A 28 -1.12 -1.22 -8.57
CA MET A 28 -1.74 -1.11 -9.90
C MET A 28 -0.88 -1.73 -11.00
N ALA A 29 0.39 -1.32 -11.11
CA ALA A 29 1.31 -1.86 -12.12
C ALA A 29 1.64 -3.33 -11.89
N ALA A 30 1.81 -3.75 -10.65
CA ALA A 30 2.10 -5.14 -10.30
C ALA A 30 0.93 -6.09 -10.65
N ILE A 31 -0.32 -5.62 -10.49
CA ILE A 31 -1.52 -6.40 -10.81
C ILE A 31 -1.75 -6.42 -12.32
N GLN A 32 -1.52 -5.33 -13.02
CA GLN A 32 -1.73 -5.23 -14.46
C GLN A 32 -1.00 -6.34 -15.24
N ASN A 33 0.23 -6.63 -14.85
CA ASN A 33 1.03 -7.69 -15.48
C ASN A 33 0.52 -9.11 -15.18
N LYS A 34 -0.42 -9.27 -14.24
CA LYS A 34 -0.98 -10.55 -13.83
C LYS A 34 -2.40 -10.79 -14.33
N ILE A 35 -3.11 -9.74 -14.76
CA ILE A 35 -4.53 -9.83 -15.18
C ILE A 35 -4.73 -10.80 -16.34
N ASP A 36 -3.78 -10.89 -17.26
CA ASP A 36 -3.86 -11.73 -18.44
C ASP A 36 -3.37 -13.17 -18.22
N ASN A 37 -2.95 -13.50 -16.99
CA ASN A 37 -2.45 -14.85 -16.69
C ASN A 37 -3.59 -15.76 -16.25
N VAL A 38 -3.94 -16.73 -17.10
CA VAL A 38 -5.01 -17.72 -16.86
C VAL A 38 -4.73 -18.70 -15.71
N GLU A 39 -3.49 -18.81 -15.26
CA GLU A 39 -3.10 -19.68 -14.15
C GLU A 39 -3.35 -19.05 -12.78
N VAL A 40 -3.82 -17.81 -12.77
CA VAL A 40 -4.03 -17.04 -11.52
C VAL A 40 -5.49 -17.13 -11.11
N ASP A 41 -5.74 -17.67 -9.93
CA ASP A 41 -7.08 -17.98 -9.45
C ASP A 41 -7.52 -17.19 -8.17
N MET A 42 -6.71 -16.25 -7.68
CA MET A 42 -7.04 -15.49 -6.47
C MET A 42 -7.30 -14.00 -6.74
N PRO A 43 -8.53 -13.65 -7.14
CA PRO A 43 -8.92 -12.25 -7.24
C PRO A 43 -9.01 -11.58 -5.84
N PRO A 44 -8.86 -10.25 -5.73
CA PRO A 44 -8.62 -9.31 -6.82
C PRO A 44 -7.14 -9.10 -7.18
N MET A 45 -6.21 -9.74 -6.49
CA MET A 45 -4.77 -9.49 -6.62
C MET A 45 -4.04 -10.53 -7.48
N ASN A 46 -4.76 -11.51 -7.99
CA ASN A 46 -4.21 -12.57 -8.82
C ASN A 46 -2.94 -13.21 -8.20
N LEU A 47 -3.06 -13.67 -6.96
CA LEU A 47 -1.97 -14.29 -6.23
C LEU A 47 -1.80 -15.75 -6.64
N THR A 48 -0.57 -16.17 -6.86
CA THR A 48 -0.19 -17.54 -7.12
C THR A 48 0.35 -18.23 -5.86
N LEU A 49 0.52 -19.56 -5.91
CA LEU A 49 1.22 -20.29 -4.85
C LEU A 49 2.66 -19.79 -4.67
N GLU A 50 3.32 -19.41 -5.74
CA GLU A 50 4.66 -18.84 -5.69
C GLU A 50 4.69 -17.51 -4.91
N ASP A 51 3.70 -16.63 -5.12
CA ASP A 51 3.57 -15.40 -4.34
C ASP A 51 3.40 -15.68 -2.85
N VAL A 52 2.60 -16.69 -2.50
CA VAL A 52 2.41 -17.13 -1.11
C VAL A 52 3.71 -17.63 -0.48
N ILE A 53 4.55 -18.34 -1.24
CA ILE A 53 5.86 -18.79 -0.80
C ILE A 53 6.82 -17.59 -0.66
N LYS A 54 6.88 -16.69 -1.61
CA LYS A 54 7.67 -15.46 -1.54
C LYS A 54 7.30 -14.59 -0.34
N GLY A 55 6.02 -14.58 0.03
CA GLY A 55 5.52 -13.85 1.19
C GLY A 55 6.07 -14.32 2.53
N LEU A 56 6.69 -15.52 2.61
CA LEU A 56 7.37 -16.01 3.81
C LEU A 56 8.56 -15.13 4.25
N LYS A 57 9.08 -14.31 3.35
CA LYS A 57 10.08 -13.29 3.71
C LYS A 57 9.52 -12.27 4.70
N TYR A 58 8.23 -11.98 4.67
CA TYR A 58 7.56 -10.91 5.40
C TYR A 58 6.68 -11.40 6.55
N ALA A 59 6.17 -12.64 6.46
CA ALA A 59 5.28 -13.20 7.44
C ALA A 59 5.44 -14.72 7.57
N GLY A 60 5.31 -15.26 8.75
CA GLY A 60 5.45 -16.68 9.03
C GLY A 60 4.32 -17.55 8.46
N VAL A 61 4.50 -18.87 8.55
CA VAL A 61 3.55 -19.86 8.01
C VAL A 61 2.18 -19.84 8.69
N GLU A 62 2.11 -19.37 9.93
CA GLU A 62 0.88 -19.22 10.71
C GLU A 62 -0.02 -18.08 10.21
N VAL A 63 0.54 -17.17 9.41
CA VAL A 63 -0.22 -16.09 8.79
C VAL A 63 -0.97 -16.63 7.57
N PRO A 64 -2.26 -16.29 7.39
CA PRO A 64 -3.05 -16.74 6.25
C PRO A 64 -2.36 -16.54 4.90
N SER A 65 -2.48 -17.52 4.00
CA SER A 65 -1.82 -17.53 2.69
C SER A 65 -2.10 -16.27 1.86
N GLY A 66 -3.35 -15.78 1.88
CA GLY A 66 -3.73 -14.55 1.19
C GLY A 66 -3.03 -13.30 1.73
N VAL A 67 -2.72 -13.25 3.02
CA VAL A 67 -1.92 -12.17 3.61
C VAL A 67 -0.47 -12.25 3.13
N ARG A 68 0.12 -13.45 3.18
CA ARG A 68 1.48 -13.68 2.70
C ARG A 68 1.64 -13.34 1.22
N GLY A 69 0.66 -13.76 0.41
CA GLY A 69 0.65 -13.44 -1.03
C GLY A 69 0.60 -11.93 -1.31
N ARG A 70 -0.21 -11.18 -0.56
CA ARG A 70 -0.22 -9.71 -0.68
C ARG A 70 1.11 -9.08 -0.28
N LEU A 71 1.71 -9.57 0.79
CA LEU A 71 3.01 -9.07 1.25
C LEU A 71 4.15 -9.39 0.28
N SER A 72 4.02 -10.44 -0.55
CA SER A 72 4.99 -10.71 -1.63
C SER A 72 5.00 -9.62 -2.71
N LEU A 73 3.89 -8.89 -2.88
CA LEU A 73 3.78 -7.75 -3.80
C LEU A 73 4.20 -6.44 -3.11
N TRP A 74 3.68 -6.19 -1.92
CA TRP A 74 3.88 -4.91 -1.23
C TRP A 74 5.23 -4.81 -0.52
N GLY A 75 5.73 -5.93 -0.02
CA GLY A 75 7.01 -5.97 0.69
C GLY A 75 8.17 -5.41 -0.11
N PRO A 76 8.42 -5.86 -1.36
CA PRO A 76 9.44 -5.28 -2.23
C PRO A 76 9.25 -3.78 -2.48
N MET A 77 8.01 -3.33 -2.68
CA MET A 77 7.71 -1.90 -2.86
C MET A 77 8.07 -1.10 -1.60
N ILE A 78 7.75 -1.62 -0.41
CA ILE A 78 8.12 -0.98 0.86
C ILE A 78 9.64 -0.98 1.03
N GLU A 79 10.35 -2.03 0.59
CA GLU A 79 11.81 -2.08 0.62
C GLU A 79 12.47 -1.04 -0.30
N GLU A 80 11.84 -0.72 -1.43
CA GLU A 80 12.33 0.29 -2.38
C GLU A 80 11.92 1.72 -2.02
N ALA A 81 10.91 1.89 -1.15
CA ALA A 81 10.35 3.19 -0.86
C ALA A 81 11.34 4.11 -0.14
N ASP A 82 11.39 5.35 -0.56
CA ASP A 82 12.11 6.44 0.10
C ASP A 82 11.24 7.13 1.15
N ALA A 83 9.92 7.10 0.96
CA ALA A 83 8.93 7.68 1.87
C ALA A 83 7.60 6.91 1.77
N ALA A 84 6.66 7.17 2.69
CA ALA A 84 5.34 6.55 2.66
C ALA A 84 4.21 7.49 3.08
N ILE A 85 3.03 7.30 2.48
CA ILE A 85 1.76 7.93 2.89
C ILE A 85 0.82 6.82 3.35
N ILE A 86 0.31 6.93 4.57
CA ILE A 86 -0.59 5.97 5.19
C ILE A 86 -1.93 6.65 5.46
N MET A 87 -3.00 6.15 4.86
CA MET A 87 -4.36 6.60 5.17
C MET A 87 -4.95 5.72 6.25
N LEU A 88 -5.30 6.34 7.38
CA LEU A 88 -5.88 5.65 8.53
C LEU A 88 -7.39 5.51 8.38
N ASP A 89 -7.88 4.40 8.88
CA ASP A 89 -9.31 4.12 9.11
C ASP A 89 -10.27 4.52 7.97
N PRO A 90 -10.00 4.11 6.70
CA PRO A 90 -10.96 4.36 5.64
C PRO A 90 -12.28 3.63 5.96
N PRO A 91 -13.46 4.27 5.74
CA PRO A 91 -14.77 3.74 6.15
C PRO A 91 -15.19 2.47 5.40
N PHE A 92 -14.54 2.16 4.29
CA PHE A 92 -14.70 0.90 3.54
C PHE A 92 -13.71 -0.17 4.03
N ASN A 93 -13.20 0.02 5.23
CA ASN A 93 -12.15 -0.82 5.77
C ASN A 93 -12.68 -2.24 5.95
N PHE A 94 -12.29 -3.03 5.02
CA PHE A 94 -12.02 -4.44 5.10
C PHE A 94 -13.14 -5.29 5.69
N GLY A 95 -13.96 -5.80 4.82
CA GLY A 95 -14.94 -6.81 5.17
C GLY A 95 -14.33 -8.13 5.69
N CYS A 96 -13.02 -8.20 5.91
CA CYS A 96 -12.39 -9.42 6.42
C CYS A 96 -11.11 -9.14 7.25
N VAL A 97 -10.90 -10.01 8.24
CA VAL A 97 -9.73 -10.03 9.13
C VAL A 97 -8.40 -10.15 8.35
N GLY A 98 -8.40 -10.85 7.22
CA GLY A 98 -7.20 -11.03 6.38
C GLY A 98 -6.74 -9.70 5.75
N CYS A 99 -7.69 -8.86 5.32
CA CYS A 99 -7.38 -7.55 4.76
C CYS A 99 -6.81 -6.62 5.84
N GLU A 100 -7.44 -6.58 7.01
CA GLU A 100 -6.97 -5.80 8.14
C GLU A 100 -5.56 -6.23 8.59
N ARG A 101 -5.31 -7.54 8.70
CA ARG A 101 -3.97 -8.03 9.02
C ARG A 101 -2.93 -7.65 7.98
N SER A 102 -3.28 -7.66 6.69
CA SER A 102 -2.36 -7.21 5.64
C SER A 102 -1.99 -5.75 5.83
N ASN A 103 -2.95 -4.90 6.18
CA ASN A 103 -2.77 -3.49 6.45
C ASN A 103 -1.84 -3.26 7.66
N GLU A 104 -2.10 -3.93 8.78
CA GLU A 104 -1.27 -3.80 9.97
C GLU A 104 0.17 -4.27 9.70
N MET A 105 0.36 -5.32 8.91
CA MET A 105 1.70 -5.76 8.48
C MET A 105 2.40 -4.73 7.61
N VAL A 106 1.69 -4.08 6.69
CA VAL A 106 2.23 -2.98 5.87
C VAL A 106 2.70 -1.82 6.74
N LYS A 107 1.84 -1.34 7.64
CA LYS A 107 2.19 -0.28 8.60
C LYS A 107 3.42 -0.65 9.45
N TYR A 108 3.47 -1.90 9.92
CA TYR A 108 4.61 -2.41 10.67
C TYR A 108 5.91 -2.40 9.84
N LEU A 109 5.85 -2.85 8.58
CA LEU A 109 7.01 -2.88 7.69
C LEU A 109 7.53 -1.46 7.39
N ILE A 110 6.64 -0.52 7.12
CA ILE A 110 7.00 0.90 6.92
C ILE A 110 7.69 1.46 8.17
N LYS A 111 7.08 1.26 9.34
CA LYS A 111 7.64 1.70 10.62
C LYS A 111 9.01 1.09 10.90
N ARG A 112 9.16 -0.20 10.62
CA ARG A 112 10.44 -0.92 10.79
C ARG A 112 11.54 -0.38 9.88
N ARG A 113 11.18 0.06 8.66
CA ARG A 113 12.13 0.69 7.73
C ARG A 113 12.66 2.04 8.24
N GLY A 114 11.89 2.75 9.07
CA GLY A 114 12.26 4.07 9.57
C GLY A 114 12.34 5.16 8.50
N ILE A 115 11.66 4.96 7.35
CA ILE A 115 11.59 5.98 6.29
C ILE A 115 10.64 7.12 6.69
N PRO A 116 10.82 8.34 6.15
CA PRO A 116 9.87 9.43 6.30
C PRO A 116 8.47 8.96 5.95
N SER A 117 7.52 9.16 6.84
CA SER A 117 6.13 8.76 6.59
C SER A 117 5.14 9.72 7.22
N ILE A 118 4.01 9.93 6.55
CA ILE A 118 2.86 10.65 7.06
C ILE A 118 1.67 9.71 7.22
N SER A 119 0.95 9.85 8.32
CA SER A 119 -0.33 9.19 8.53
C SER A 119 -1.44 10.23 8.51
N VAL A 120 -2.43 10.06 7.65
CA VAL A 120 -3.57 10.96 7.51
C VAL A 120 -4.88 10.20 7.70
N ASN A 121 -5.86 10.84 8.32
CA ASN A 121 -7.18 10.25 8.47
C ASN A 121 -7.96 10.32 7.15
N TYR A 122 -8.82 9.32 6.93
CA TYR A 122 -9.75 9.37 5.82
C TYR A 122 -10.75 10.52 6.03
N PRO A 123 -10.90 11.45 5.06
CA PRO A 123 -11.77 12.60 5.23
C PRO A 123 -13.26 12.19 5.12
N ASN A 124 -14.09 12.72 6.01
CA ASN A 124 -15.54 12.47 6.03
C ASN A 124 -16.35 13.60 5.38
N ASN A 125 -15.71 14.73 5.11
CA ASN A 125 -16.33 15.90 4.49
C ASN A 125 -15.31 16.68 3.64
N GLU A 126 -15.79 17.70 2.93
CA GLU A 126 -14.96 18.50 2.01
C GLU A 126 -13.85 19.29 2.74
N GLU A 127 -14.12 19.80 3.93
CA GLU A 127 -13.12 20.56 4.70
C GLU A 127 -11.98 19.66 5.15
N GLU A 128 -12.31 18.49 5.67
CA GLU A 128 -11.31 17.46 6.02
C GLU A 128 -10.52 16.99 4.80
N ALA A 129 -11.19 16.81 3.66
CA ALA A 129 -10.51 16.43 2.41
C ALA A 129 -9.48 17.48 1.98
N LYS A 130 -9.83 18.77 2.04
CA LYS A 130 -8.90 19.87 1.75
C LYS A 130 -7.72 19.88 2.72
N ALA A 131 -7.98 19.67 4.01
CA ALA A 131 -6.94 19.62 5.04
C ALA A 131 -6.00 18.41 4.81
N THR A 132 -6.56 17.23 4.53
CA THR A 132 -5.78 16.01 4.23
C THR A 132 -4.89 16.20 3.01
N VAL A 133 -5.43 16.75 1.91
CA VAL A 133 -4.63 17.06 0.71
C VAL A 133 -3.54 18.08 1.03
N GLY A 134 -3.82 19.09 1.86
CA GLY A 134 -2.83 20.08 2.31
C GLY A 134 -1.68 19.42 3.07
N GLN A 135 -1.97 18.53 4.01
CA GLN A 135 -0.96 17.79 4.78
C GLN A 135 -0.09 16.90 3.88
N ILE A 136 -0.70 16.19 2.93
CA ILE A 136 0.02 15.34 1.98
C ILE A 136 0.93 16.20 1.10
N LYS A 137 0.42 17.34 0.61
CA LYS A 137 1.19 18.30 -0.18
C LYS A 137 2.44 18.77 0.57
N GLU A 138 2.27 19.28 1.80
CA GLU A 138 3.39 19.76 2.62
C GLU A 138 4.44 18.67 2.85
N PHE A 139 3.98 17.44 3.12
CA PHE A 139 4.86 16.30 3.27
C PHE A 139 5.66 16.02 2.00
N LEU A 140 4.99 15.94 0.84
CA LEU A 140 5.64 15.65 -0.45
C LEU A 140 6.61 16.78 -0.86
N GLU A 141 6.23 18.04 -0.71
CA GLU A 141 7.11 19.19 -0.97
C GLU A 141 8.33 19.23 -0.04
N GLY A 142 8.22 18.66 1.16
CA GLY A 142 9.31 18.52 2.12
C GLY A 142 10.29 17.38 1.82
N LEU A 143 9.92 16.42 0.96
CA LEU A 143 10.81 15.35 0.52
C LEU A 143 11.84 15.90 -0.49
N LYS A 144 13.11 15.79 -0.13
CA LYS A 144 14.23 16.30 -0.96
C LYS A 144 15.03 15.17 -1.56
#